data_65f7d3d5e1812e09c1dc2ec609f0f560
#
_entry.id   65f7d3d5e1812e09c1dc2ec609f0f560
#
_cell.length_a   1.000
_cell.length_b   1.000
_cell.length_c   1.000
_cell.angle_alpha   90.00
_cell.angle_beta   90.00
_cell.angle_gamma   90.00
#
_symmetry.space_group_name_H-M   'P 1'
#
loop_
_entity.id
_entity.type
_entity.pdbx_description
1 polymer ?
#
loop_
_entity_poly.entity_id
_entity_poly.type
_entity_poly.pdbx_seq_one_letter_code
_entity_poly.pdbx_strand_id
1 'polypeptide(L)'
;ADVVIAVVGGSSARDFKTTYKETGAAIADKSQISDMECGEGFDRATLSLLGKQLELLESLKSTRKPLIVVYIEGRPLNKNWAAEHADALLTAYYPGQEGGDAIADVLFGDYNPAGRLPVSVPRSEGQIPVYYNKKAPKCHDYVEMSASPLYSFGYGLSYSTFEYSNLKVTQQAPLHFEISFDVENTGKYDGEEV
;
A
#
# COMPACT_ATOMS: atom_id res chain seq x y z
N ALA A 1 0.69 27.49 1.59
CA ALA A 1 1.52 26.30 1.43
C ALA A 1 1.83 26.08 -0.04
N ASP A 2 3.01 25.56 -0.33
CA ASP A 2 3.44 25.26 -1.71
C ASP A 2 3.09 23.83 -2.10
N VAL A 3 3.05 22.93 -1.13
CA VAL A 3 2.70 21.51 -1.25
C VAL A 3 1.74 21.15 -0.13
N VAL A 4 0.86 20.20 -0.39
CA VAL A 4 -0.05 19.61 0.60
C VAL A 4 0.33 18.13 0.78
N ILE A 5 0.56 17.73 2.03
CA ILE A 5 0.74 16.34 2.42
C ILE A 5 -0.49 15.92 3.21
N ALA A 6 -1.25 14.97 2.68
CA ALA A 6 -2.44 14.43 3.32
C ALA A 6 -2.15 13.02 3.83
N VAL A 7 -2.28 12.80 5.14
CA VAL A 7 -2.15 11.48 5.76
C VAL A 7 -3.56 10.96 6.01
N VAL A 8 -3.87 9.82 5.41
CA VAL A 8 -5.19 9.16 5.49
C VAL A 8 -5.02 7.66 5.75
N GLY A 9 -6.09 6.96 6.01
CA GLY A 9 -6.04 5.51 6.19
C GLY A 9 -7.00 5.02 7.24
N GLY A 10 -6.60 3.96 7.94
CA GLY A 10 -7.39 3.31 8.97
C GLY A 10 -6.58 3.00 10.22
N SER A 11 -7.26 2.82 11.32
CA SER A 11 -6.67 2.51 12.62
C SER A 11 -6.99 1.10 13.05
N SER A 12 -5.99 0.40 13.61
CA SER A 12 -6.17 -0.84 14.38
C SER A 12 -5.96 -0.62 15.88
N ALA A 13 -5.73 0.62 16.30
CA ALA A 13 -5.56 0.94 17.70
C ALA A 13 -6.87 0.73 18.46
N ARG A 14 -6.81 -0.05 19.54
CA ARG A 14 -7.95 -0.24 20.43
C ARG A 14 -8.11 1.00 21.30
N ASP A 15 -9.35 1.46 21.42
CA ASP A 15 -9.65 2.46 22.44
C ASP A 15 -9.66 1.79 23.83
N PHE A 16 -9.48 2.61 24.88
CA PHE A 16 -9.49 2.13 26.26
C PHE A 16 -10.90 1.71 26.74
N LYS A 17 -11.91 1.74 25.87
CA LYS A 17 -13.29 1.36 26.15
C LYS A 17 -13.60 -0.07 25.70
N THR A 18 -12.69 -0.71 24.99
CA THR A 18 -12.89 -2.09 24.54
C THR A 18 -13.02 -3.02 25.74
N THR A 19 -14.13 -3.74 25.83
CA THR A 19 -14.35 -4.79 26.80
C THR A 19 -13.91 -6.15 26.24
N TYR A 20 -13.54 -7.06 27.13
CA TYR A 20 -13.03 -8.38 26.74
C TYR A 20 -13.87 -9.48 27.38
N LYS A 21 -14.00 -10.59 26.67
CA LYS A 21 -14.53 -11.86 27.22
C LYS A 21 -13.50 -12.43 28.20
N GLU A 22 -13.95 -13.37 29.04
CA GLU A 22 -13.04 -14.15 29.91
C GLU A 22 -11.93 -14.86 29.13
N THR A 23 -12.19 -15.19 27.87
CA THR A 23 -11.21 -15.79 26.94
C THR A 23 -10.18 -14.80 26.39
N GLY A 24 -10.25 -13.53 26.74
CA GLY A 24 -9.38 -12.46 26.24
C GLY A 24 -9.80 -11.90 24.89
N ALA A 25 -10.84 -12.43 24.23
CA ALA A 25 -11.31 -11.91 22.97
C ALA A 25 -12.04 -10.57 23.14
N ALA A 26 -11.74 -9.58 22.29
CA ALA A 26 -12.41 -8.30 22.29
C ALA A 26 -13.91 -8.46 21.98
N ILE A 27 -14.74 -7.69 22.67
CA ILE A 27 -16.17 -7.60 22.40
C ILE A 27 -16.41 -6.35 21.55
N ALA A 28 -16.86 -6.54 20.31
CA ALA A 28 -17.28 -5.42 19.46
C ALA A 28 -18.56 -4.79 20.01
N ASP A 29 -18.48 -3.61 20.57
CA ASP A 29 -19.65 -2.82 20.95
C ASP A 29 -20.09 -1.95 19.77
N LYS A 30 -21.14 -2.39 19.09
CA LYS A 30 -21.71 -1.67 17.94
C LYS A 30 -22.42 -0.37 18.31
N SER A 31 -22.66 -0.12 19.61
CA SER A 31 -23.29 1.10 20.10
C SER A 31 -22.31 2.28 20.24
N GLN A 32 -21.02 2.00 20.22
CA GLN A 32 -19.96 3.01 20.32
C GLN A 32 -19.29 3.23 18.98
N ILE A 33 -19.07 4.48 18.64
CA ILE A 33 -18.20 4.85 17.50
C ILE A 33 -16.76 4.58 17.97
N SER A 34 -16.11 3.61 17.36
CA SER A 34 -14.69 3.32 17.58
C SER A 34 -13.89 3.89 16.44
N ASP A 35 -12.72 4.45 16.75
CA ASP A 35 -11.71 4.83 15.74
C ASP A 35 -11.00 3.61 15.17
N MET A 36 -11.22 2.43 15.75
CA MET A 36 -10.70 1.17 15.27
C MET A 36 -11.53 0.67 14.09
N GLU A 37 -10.91 0.62 12.92
CA GLU A 37 -11.54 0.21 11.67
C GLU A 37 -11.30 -1.25 11.31
N CYS A 38 -10.25 -1.85 11.87
CA CYS A 38 -9.87 -3.24 11.61
C CYS A 38 -9.05 -3.79 12.78
N GLY A 39 -8.95 -5.11 12.87
CA GLY A 39 -8.19 -5.82 13.89
C GLY A 39 -9.00 -6.90 14.56
N GLU A 40 -8.54 -7.39 15.70
CA GLU A 40 -9.22 -8.46 16.43
C GLU A 40 -10.63 -8.05 16.88
N GLY A 41 -11.63 -8.79 16.42
CA GLY A 41 -13.05 -8.53 16.74
C GLY A 41 -13.70 -7.45 15.89
N PHE A 42 -12.96 -6.79 14.98
CA PHE A 42 -13.46 -5.75 14.10
C PHE A 42 -13.08 -6.04 12.66
N ASP A 43 -14.02 -5.90 11.75
CA ASP A 43 -13.80 -6.04 10.32
C ASP A 43 -14.69 -5.10 9.52
N ARG A 44 -14.31 -4.89 8.27
CA ARG A 44 -14.97 -3.99 7.32
C ARG A 44 -15.50 -4.75 6.13
N ALA A 45 -16.64 -4.31 5.63
CA ALA A 45 -17.23 -4.83 4.40
C ALA A 45 -16.70 -4.10 3.14
N THR A 46 -15.95 -3.01 3.33
CA THR A 46 -15.42 -2.19 2.23
C THR A 46 -13.96 -1.86 2.43
N LEU A 47 -13.25 -1.63 1.34
CA LEU A 47 -11.87 -1.11 1.33
C LEU A 47 -11.79 0.41 1.15
N SER A 48 -12.91 1.10 1.07
CA SER A 48 -12.93 2.57 0.91
C SER A 48 -12.42 3.28 2.17
N LEU A 49 -11.89 4.49 2.00
CA LEU A 49 -11.60 5.37 3.12
C LEU A 49 -12.89 5.67 3.89
N LEU A 50 -12.87 5.52 5.22
CA LEU A 50 -14.03 5.79 6.06
C LEU A 50 -14.16 7.26 6.42
N GLY A 51 -15.36 7.64 6.84
CA GLY A 51 -15.67 9.00 7.29
C GLY A 51 -15.55 10.02 6.15
N LYS A 52 -14.88 11.13 6.42
CA LYS A 52 -14.74 12.28 5.53
C LYS A 52 -13.38 12.33 4.82
N GLN A 53 -12.59 11.27 4.84
CA GLN A 53 -11.23 11.29 4.33
C GLN A 53 -11.19 11.52 2.82
N LEU A 54 -12.08 10.89 2.04
CA LEU A 54 -12.13 11.12 0.60
C LEU A 54 -12.56 12.56 0.28
N GLU A 55 -13.59 13.08 0.94
CA GLU A 55 -14.03 14.48 0.77
C GLU A 55 -12.91 15.47 1.12
N LEU A 56 -12.08 15.15 2.12
CA LEU A 56 -10.89 15.93 2.46
C LEU A 56 -9.90 15.94 1.29
N LEU A 57 -9.56 14.78 0.73
CA LEU A 57 -8.64 14.69 -0.40
C LEU A 57 -9.14 15.48 -1.62
N GLU A 58 -10.43 15.37 -1.94
CA GLU A 58 -11.08 16.13 -3.02
C GLU A 58 -10.98 17.64 -2.78
N SER A 59 -11.25 18.08 -1.56
CA SER A 59 -11.15 19.50 -1.15
C SER A 59 -9.71 20.00 -1.25
N LEU A 60 -8.73 19.22 -0.82
CA LEU A 60 -7.32 19.57 -0.91
C LEU A 60 -6.86 19.67 -2.37
N LYS A 61 -7.25 18.73 -3.23
CA LYS A 61 -6.92 18.79 -4.67
C LYS A 61 -7.54 20.01 -5.35
N SER A 62 -8.72 20.45 -4.92
CA SER A 62 -9.37 21.66 -5.45
C SER A 62 -8.55 22.93 -5.25
N THR A 63 -7.62 22.94 -4.31
CA THR A 63 -6.68 24.07 -4.08
C THR A 63 -5.65 24.23 -5.19
N ARG A 64 -5.52 23.26 -6.10
CA ARG A 64 -4.55 23.20 -7.20
C ARG A 64 -3.09 23.22 -6.74
N LYS A 65 -2.82 22.86 -5.51
CA LYS A 65 -1.47 22.66 -5.01
C LYS A 65 -1.06 21.21 -5.26
N PRO A 66 0.24 20.93 -5.43
CA PRO A 66 0.73 19.56 -5.45
C PRO A 66 0.23 18.81 -4.21
N LEU A 67 -0.36 17.64 -4.42
CA LEU A 67 -0.96 16.81 -3.38
C LEU A 67 -0.20 15.49 -3.26
N ILE A 68 0.43 15.28 -2.12
CA ILE A 68 1.04 14.02 -1.73
C ILE A 68 0.08 13.32 -0.77
N VAL A 69 -0.26 12.07 -1.06
CA VAL A 69 -1.14 11.26 -0.19
C VAL A 69 -0.36 10.12 0.43
N VAL A 70 -0.38 10.05 1.75
CA VAL A 70 0.25 8.99 2.54
C VAL A 70 -0.84 8.14 3.20
N TYR A 71 -0.85 6.85 2.89
CA TYR A 71 -1.76 5.88 3.51
C TYR A 71 -1.09 5.20 4.70
N ILE A 72 -1.69 5.37 5.88
CA ILE A 72 -1.39 4.55 7.08
C ILE A 72 -2.50 3.51 7.18
N GLU A 73 -2.16 2.24 6.96
CA GLU A 73 -3.19 1.22 6.78
C GLU A 73 -2.71 -0.19 7.16
N GLY A 74 -3.59 -0.99 7.71
CA GLY A 74 -3.31 -2.40 8.04
C GLY A 74 -3.70 -3.38 6.93
N ARG A 75 -4.36 -2.90 5.89
CA ARG A 75 -4.77 -3.64 4.69
C ARG A 75 -4.77 -2.69 3.49
N PRO A 76 -4.65 -3.20 2.25
CA PRO A 76 -4.66 -2.34 1.07
C PRO A 76 -6.04 -1.72 0.86
N LEU A 77 -6.22 -0.48 1.33
CA LEU A 77 -7.42 0.31 1.11
C LEU A 77 -7.55 0.71 -0.36
N ASN A 78 -8.76 1.09 -0.77
CA ASN A 78 -9.01 1.59 -2.12
C ASN A 78 -8.25 2.91 -2.36
N LYS A 79 -7.44 2.93 -3.40
CA LYS A 79 -6.57 4.04 -3.78
C LYS A 79 -6.87 4.59 -5.17
N ASN A 80 -7.97 4.16 -5.82
CA ASN A 80 -8.26 4.56 -7.19
C ASN A 80 -8.25 6.08 -7.35
N TRP A 81 -8.97 6.79 -6.49
CA TRP A 81 -9.00 8.26 -6.55
C TRP A 81 -7.61 8.87 -6.38
N ALA A 82 -6.85 8.42 -5.38
CA ALA A 82 -5.51 8.94 -5.13
C ALA A 82 -4.53 8.61 -6.27
N ALA A 83 -4.65 7.42 -6.88
CA ALA A 83 -3.84 7.02 -8.02
C ALA A 83 -4.06 7.92 -9.26
N GLU A 84 -5.27 8.46 -9.42
CA GLU A 84 -5.61 9.33 -10.55
C GLU A 84 -5.34 10.81 -10.28
N HIS A 85 -5.41 11.25 -9.02
CA HIS A 85 -5.46 12.67 -8.70
C HIS A 85 -4.29 13.16 -7.84
N ALA A 86 -3.63 12.30 -7.07
CA ALA A 86 -2.46 12.69 -6.29
C ALA A 86 -1.22 12.86 -7.20
N ASP A 87 -0.34 13.79 -6.84
CA ASP A 87 0.92 14.01 -7.54
C ASP A 87 1.99 13.01 -7.04
N ALA A 88 1.84 12.52 -5.80
CA ALA A 88 2.59 11.40 -5.25
C ALA A 88 1.73 10.59 -4.27
N LEU A 89 1.97 9.28 -4.21
CA LEU A 89 1.22 8.34 -3.39
C LEU A 89 2.19 7.41 -2.66
N LEU A 90 2.08 7.37 -1.33
CA LEU A 90 2.89 6.54 -0.46
C LEU A 90 2.00 5.63 0.38
N THR A 91 2.34 4.35 0.47
CA THR A 91 1.77 3.39 1.41
C THR A 91 2.80 3.09 2.49
N ALA A 92 2.50 3.48 3.73
CA ALA A 92 3.40 3.30 4.86
C ALA A 92 3.00 2.14 5.77
N TYR A 93 1.85 1.50 5.54
CA TYR A 93 1.27 0.50 6.44
C TYR A 93 1.19 1.02 7.88
N TYR A 94 1.60 0.24 8.88
CA TYR A 94 1.77 0.68 10.26
C TYR A 94 3.26 0.80 10.59
N PRO A 95 3.86 1.98 10.40
CA PRO A 95 5.31 2.14 10.37
C PRO A 95 5.96 2.15 11.76
N GLY A 96 5.19 2.06 12.84
CA GLY A 96 5.72 2.03 14.20
C GLY A 96 6.08 3.41 14.74
N GLN A 97 6.91 3.43 15.78
CA GLN A 97 7.22 4.63 16.56
C GLN A 97 7.97 5.67 15.72
N GLU A 98 8.97 5.26 14.95
CA GLU A 98 9.80 6.14 14.12
C GLU A 98 9.18 6.39 12.73
N GLY A 99 7.90 6.03 12.55
CA GLY A 99 7.23 6.10 11.25
C GLY A 99 7.13 7.51 10.68
N GLY A 100 7.00 8.52 11.53
CA GLY A 100 6.97 9.91 11.11
C GLY A 100 8.29 10.35 10.47
N ASP A 101 9.41 10.01 11.11
CA ASP A 101 10.74 10.34 10.62
C ASP A 101 11.04 9.59 9.32
N ALA A 102 10.76 8.28 9.26
CA ALA A 102 10.96 7.49 8.06
C ALA A 102 10.13 7.99 6.85
N ILE A 103 8.89 8.42 7.08
CA ILE A 103 8.06 9.04 6.03
C ILE A 103 8.65 10.36 5.58
N ALA A 104 9.12 11.18 6.52
CA ALA A 104 9.75 12.47 6.21
C ALA A 104 11.02 12.26 5.39
N ASP A 105 11.90 11.35 5.77
CA ASP A 105 13.14 11.03 5.05
C ASP A 105 12.86 10.66 3.59
N VAL A 106 11.83 9.85 3.34
CA VAL A 106 11.39 9.54 1.97
C VAL A 106 10.86 10.79 1.26
N LEU A 107 9.98 11.56 1.89
CA LEU A 107 9.32 12.71 1.25
C LEU A 107 10.30 13.85 0.93
N PHE A 108 11.32 14.03 1.74
CA PHE A 108 12.34 15.08 1.54
C PHE A 108 13.59 14.60 0.82
N GLY A 109 13.69 13.29 0.54
CA GLY A 109 14.75 12.71 -0.27
C GLY A 109 16.02 12.34 0.51
N ASP A 110 15.94 12.30 1.84
CA ASP A 110 17.03 11.85 2.70
C ASP A 110 17.20 10.32 2.61
N TYR A 111 16.14 9.61 2.24
CA TYR A 111 16.16 8.18 1.95
C TYR A 111 15.49 7.87 0.60
N ASN A 112 16.17 7.10 -0.24
CA ASN A 112 15.62 6.61 -1.50
C ASN A 112 14.74 5.36 -1.25
N PRO A 113 13.42 5.41 -1.51
CA PRO A 113 12.52 4.30 -1.18
C PRO A 113 12.87 3.04 -1.98
N ALA A 114 13.07 1.93 -1.28
CA ALA A 114 13.32 0.60 -1.83
C ALA A 114 12.10 -0.33 -1.71
N GLY A 115 11.12 0.03 -0.89
CA GLY A 115 9.96 -0.80 -0.58
C GLY A 115 9.17 -1.22 -1.80
N ARG A 116 8.77 -2.50 -1.83
CA ARG A 116 7.87 -3.07 -2.84
C ARG A 116 6.62 -3.59 -2.15
N LEU A 117 5.48 -3.50 -2.83
CA LEU A 117 4.20 -3.96 -2.26
C LEU A 117 4.24 -5.47 -1.97
N PRO A 118 4.00 -5.89 -0.73
CA PRO A 118 3.97 -7.30 -0.34
C PRO A 118 2.64 -7.98 -0.68
N VAL A 119 1.69 -7.24 -1.24
CA VAL A 119 0.37 -7.70 -1.67
C VAL A 119 -0.07 -6.94 -2.91
N SER A 120 -0.96 -7.54 -3.71
CA SER A 120 -1.64 -6.80 -4.77
C SER A 120 -2.71 -5.88 -4.17
N VAL A 121 -2.85 -4.67 -4.69
CA VAL A 121 -3.87 -3.70 -4.31
C VAL A 121 -5.05 -3.83 -5.28
N PRO A 122 -6.24 -4.24 -4.83
CA PRO A 122 -7.39 -4.37 -5.72
C PRO A 122 -7.95 -3.01 -6.15
N ARG A 123 -8.64 -2.99 -7.28
CA ARG A 123 -9.44 -1.84 -7.72
C ARG A 123 -10.80 -1.79 -7.02
N SER A 124 -11.29 -2.94 -6.60
CA SER A 124 -12.62 -3.11 -5.99
C SER A 124 -12.64 -4.34 -5.12
N GLU A 125 -13.51 -4.34 -4.11
CA GLU A 125 -13.83 -5.51 -3.29
C GLU A 125 -14.27 -6.72 -4.14
N GLY A 126 -14.89 -6.47 -5.28
CA GLY A 126 -15.31 -7.50 -6.23
C GLY A 126 -14.17 -8.31 -6.84
N GLN A 127 -12.93 -7.82 -6.78
CA GLN A 127 -11.75 -8.56 -7.24
C GLN A 127 -11.20 -9.54 -6.22
N ILE A 128 -11.57 -9.43 -4.94
CA ILE A 128 -11.00 -10.26 -3.87
C ILE A 128 -11.48 -11.70 -4.00
N PRO A 129 -10.55 -12.68 -3.93
CA PRO A 129 -9.11 -12.57 -3.67
C PRO A 129 -8.29 -12.20 -4.93
N VAL A 130 -7.31 -11.29 -4.78
CA VAL A 130 -6.41 -10.81 -5.84
C VAL A 130 -4.97 -11.25 -5.57
N TYR A 131 -4.67 -12.51 -5.85
CA TYR A 131 -3.33 -13.09 -5.62
C TYR A 131 -2.38 -12.75 -6.76
N TYR A 132 -1.09 -12.49 -6.45
CA TYR A 132 -0.06 -12.27 -7.46
C TYR A 132 0.10 -13.47 -8.40
N ASN A 133 -0.08 -14.69 -7.89
CA ASN A 133 0.05 -15.93 -8.63
C ASN A 133 -1.30 -16.47 -9.15
N LYS A 134 -2.34 -15.64 -9.18
CA LYS A 134 -3.64 -16.02 -9.73
C LYS A 134 -3.46 -16.43 -11.20
N LYS A 135 -3.86 -17.65 -11.54
CA LYS A 135 -3.90 -18.07 -12.94
C LYS A 135 -4.81 -17.14 -13.71
N ALA A 136 -4.35 -16.73 -14.89
CA ALA A 136 -5.15 -15.85 -15.75
C ALA A 136 -6.56 -16.45 -15.93
N PRO A 137 -7.60 -15.69 -15.61
CA PRO A 137 -8.96 -16.15 -15.87
C PRO A 137 -9.15 -16.30 -17.37
N LYS A 138 -9.99 -17.26 -17.76
CA LYS A 138 -10.41 -17.38 -19.17
C LYS A 138 -11.28 -16.18 -19.62
N CYS A 139 -11.87 -15.49 -18.64
CA CYS A 139 -12.58 -14.24 -18.84
C CYS A 139 -11.63 -13.08 -18.61
N HIS A 140 -11.80 -12.06 -19.38
CA HIS A 140 -11.01 -10.85 -19.40
C HIS A 140 -11.46 -9.84 -18.34
N ASP A 141 -11.53 -8.58 -18.70
CA ASP A 141 -11.90 -7.51 -17.79
C ASP A 141 -13.35 -7.62 -17.31
N TYR A 142 -13.65 -6.98 -16.18
CA TYR A 142 -15.02 -6.70 -15.79
C TYR A 142 -15.64 -5.71 -16.80
N VAL A 143 -16.96 -5.60 -16.81
CA VAL A 143 -17.65 -4.66 -17.73
C VAL A 143 -17.20 -3.22 -17.49
N GLU A 144 -16.99 -2.86 -16.23
CA GLU A 144 -16.71 -1.48 -15.80
C GLU A 144 -15.25 -1.22 -15.41
N MET A 145 -14.40 -2.26 -15.31
CA MET A 145 -13.02 -2.09 -14.89
C MET A 145 -12.10 -3.21 -15.37
N SER A 146 -10.81 -2.96 -15.35
CA SER A 146 -9.79 -3.99 -15.62
C SER A 146 -9.78 -5.08 -14.56
N ALA A 147 -9.56 -6.33 -14.99
CA ALA A 147 -9.31 -7.47 -14.09
C ALA A 147 -7.93 -7.41 -13.42
N SER A 148 -7.01 -6.58 -13.93
CA SER A 148 -5.70 -6.36 -13.31
C SER A 148 -5.87 -5.59 -12.00
N PRO A 149 -5.06 -5.88 -10.96
CA PRO A 149 -5.06 -5.07 -9.75
C PRO A 149 -4.69 -3.61 -10.05
N LEU A 150 -5.00 -2.70 -9.14
CA LEU A 150 -4.57 -1.31 -9.26
C LEU A 150 -3.04 -1.23 -9.21
N TYR A 151 -2.44 -1.91 -8.23
CA TYR A 151 -1.00 -2.13 -8.12
C TYR A 151 -0.73 -3.60 -7.86
N SER A 152 0.18 -4.18 -8.60
CA SER A 152 0.56 -5.58 -8.46
C SER A 152 1.48 -5.79 -7.24
N PHE A 153 1.49 -7.01 -6.71
CA PHE A 153 2.56 -7.46 -5.83
C PHE A 153 3.94 -7.13 -6.42
N GLY A 154 4.85 -6.65 -5.61
CA GLY A 154 6.19 -6.25 -6.03
C GLY A 154 6.28 -4.87 -6.68
N TYR A 155 5.16 -4.15 -6.84
CA TYR A 155 5.19 -2.80 -7.36
C TYR A 155 5.79 -1.82 -6.34
N GLY A 156 6.61 -0.91 -6.83
CA GLY A 156 7.16 0.21 -6.08
C GLY A 156 8.05 1.06 -6.99
N LEU A 157 8.26 2.30 -6.58
CA LEU A 157 9.11 3.25 -7.28
C LEU A 157 10.34 3.58 -6.44
N SER A 158 11.42 3.93 -7.11
CA SER A 158 12.67 4.42 -6.52
C SER A 158 12.99 5.79 -7.12
N TYR A 159 13.80 6.59 -6.44
CA TYR A 159 14.37 7.82 -7.00
C TYR A 159 15.55 7.54 -7.94
N SER A 160 16.02 6.29 -8.00
CA SER A 160 17.02 5.80 -8.94
C SER A 160 16.43 4.78 -9.89
N THR A 161 17.18 4.51 -10.96
CA THR A 161 16.86 3.47 -11.94
C THR A 161 17.88 2.35 -11.79
N PHE A 162 17.40 1.11 -11.83
CA PHE A 162 18.24 -0.09 -11.76
C PHE A 162 18.09 -0.88 -13.06
N GLU A 163 19.20 -1.31 -13.61
CA GLU A 163 19.25 -2.16 -14.81
C GLU A 163 19.73 -3.56 -14.45
N TYR A 164 19.04 -4.54 -15.02
CA TYR A 164 19.36 -5.96 -14.84
C TYR A 164 19.97 -6.50 -16.13
N SER A 165 21.10 -7.17 -16.02
CA SER A 165 21.81 -7.71 -17.17
C SER A 165 22.46 -9.06 -16.86
N ASN A 166 23.03 -9.70 -17.90
CA ASN A 166 23.86 -10.90 -17.79
C ASN A 166 23.19 -12.08 -17.07
N LEU A 167 21.87 -12.26 -17.20
CA LEU A 167 21.15 -13.39 -16.62
C LEU A 167 21.75 -14.70 -17.10
N LYS A 168 22.20 -15.53 -16.15
CA LYS A 168 22.69 -16.90 -16.38
C LYS A 168 21.89 -17.85 -15.50
N VAL A 169 21.46 -18.97 -16.09
CA VAL A 169 20.79 -20.05 -15.39
C VAL A 169 21.55 -21.33 -15.65
N THR A 170 22.11 -21.94 -14.62
CA THR A 170 22.89 -23.17 -14.71
C THR A 170 22.21 -24.25 -13.88
N GLN A 171 21.88 -25.36 -14.48
CA GLN A 171 21.36 -26.51 -13.76
C GLN A 171 22.53 -27.29 -13.12
N GLN A 172 22.57 -27.32 -11.80
CA GLN A 172 23.60 -28.01 -11.00
C GLN A 172 23.24 -29.48 -10.73
N ALA A 173 21.93 -29.77 -10.56
CA ALA A 173 21.38 -31.11 -10.34
C ALA A 173 19.89 -31.12 -10.76
N PRO A 174 19.21 -32.27 -10.82
CA PRO A 174 17.78 -32.32 -11.04
C PRO A 174 17.02 -31.41 -10.04
N LEU A 175 16.23 -30.46 -10.57
CA LEU A 175 15.48 -29.46 -9.79
C LEU A 175 16.35 -28.48 -8.94
N HIS A 176 17.65 -28.43 -9.20
CA HIS A 176 18.57 -27.49 -8.56
C HIS A 176 19.19 -26.57 -9.63
N PHE A 177 18.89 -25.29 -9.55
CA PHE A 177 19.37 -24.27 -10.48
C PHE A 177 20.11 -23.18 -9.73
N GLU A 178 21.23 -22.76 -10.30
CA GLU A 178 21.96 -21.57 -9.92
C GLU A 178 21.57 -20.45 -10.89
N ILE A 179 21.13 -19.31 -10.35
CA ILE A 179 20.74 -18.15 -11.13
C ILE A 179 21.66 -17.00 -10.72
N SER A 180 22.33 -16.37 -11.68
CA SER A 180 23.13 -15.18 -11.47
C SER A 180 22.77 -14.10 -12.48
N PHE A 181 22.84 -12.87 -12.06
CA PHE A 181 22.63 -11.69 -12.89
C PHE A 181 23.35 -10.49 -12.26
N ASP A 182 23.58 -9.46 -13.05
CA ASP A 182 24.13 -8.20 -12.60
C ASP A 182 23.01 -7.20 -12.37
N VAL A 183 23.14 -6.37 -11.32
CA VAL A 183 22.26 -5.25 -11.05
C VAL A 183 23.12 -4.00 -10.97
N GLU A 184 22.80 -3.00 -11.77
CA GLU A 184 23.50 -1.72 -11.82
C GLU A 184 22.54 -0.58 -11.47
N ASN A 185 22.93 0.28 -10.55
CA ASN A 185 22.23 1.54 -10.29
C ASN A 185 22.69 2.56 -11.35
N THR A 186 21.82 2.86 -12.30
CA THR A 186 22.07 3.84 -13.37
C THR A 186 21.49 5.22 -13.06
N GLY A 187 20.87 5.38 -11.89
CA GLY A 187 20.31 6.64 -11.41
C GLY A 187 21.31 7.54 -10.70
N LYS A 188 20.80 8.60 -10.10
CA LYS A 188 21.64 9.65 -9.46
C LYS A 188 21.77 9.46 -7.94
N TYR A 189 20.89 8.67 -7.34
CA TYR A 189 20.82 8.50 -5.89
C TYR A 189 21.23 7.08 -5.53
N ASP A 190 21.96 6.95 -4.45
CA ASP A 190 22.19 5.65 -3.85
C ASP A 190 20.84 5.02 -3.45
N GLY A 191 20.77 3.71 -3.47
CA GLY A 191 19.53 3.02 -3.13
C GLY A 191 19.68 1.52 -3.08
N GLU A 192 18.65 0.89 -2.55
CA GLU A 192 18.51 -0.56 -2.47
C GLU A 192 17.52 -1.03 -3.52
N GLU A 193 17.72 -2.21 -4.05
CA GLU A 193 16.81 -2.86 -5.00
C GLU A 193 16.30 -4.19 -4.42
N VAL A 194 15.00 -4.46 -4.62
CA VAL A 194 14.30 -5.61 -4.02
C VAL A 194 13.60 -6.42 -5.10
#